data_9b5193e52c5c5e44dbe2b0b6f4e8f0fd
#
_entry.id   9b5193e52c5c5e44dbe2b0b6f4e8f0fd
#
_cell.length_a   1.000
_cell.length_b   1.000
_cell.length_c   1.000
_cell.angle_alpha   90.00
_cell.angle_beta   90.00
_cell.angle_gamma   90.00
#
_symmetry.space_group_name_H-M   'P 1'
#
loop_
_entity.id
_entity.type
_entity.pdbx_description
1 polymer ?
#
loop_
_entity_poly.entity_id
_entity_poly.type
_entity_poly.pdbx_seq_one_letter_code
_entity_poly.pdbx_strand_id
1 'polypeptide(L)'
;MGAESVKSKDKKMSYQIISLLFGSGILITGGKYIVKRINKTESKTEAVCLGVQALLRDRLIQTYNHYSDKGYAPIYARENFENMYQQYHSLGKNGVMDDIHEKFKALPLEPLDKEE
;
A
#
# COMPACT_ATOMS: atom_id res chain seq x y z
N MET A 1 -9.68 51.10 -13.44
CA MET A 1 -10.19 50.48 -14.67
C MET A 1 -9.17 49.56 -15.37
N GLY A 2 -7.88 49.81 -15.30
CA GLY A 2 -6.88 49.02 -16.00
C GLY A 2 -6.63 47.59 -15.40
N ALA A 3 -6.76 47.44 -14.10
CA ALA A 3 -6.43 46.17 -13.43
C ALA A 3 -7.50 45.06 -13.60
N GLU A 4 -8.77 45.42 -13.66
CA GLU A 4 -9.87 44.47 -13.89
C GLU A 4 -9.93 44.00 -15.35
N SER A 5 -9.64 44.88 -16.28
CA SER A 5 -9.56 44.57 -17.71
C SER A 5 -8.41 43.60 -18.03
N VAL A 6 -7.27 43.75 -17.38
CA VAL A 6 -6.11 42.86 -17.54
C VAL A 6 -6.37 41.47 -16.95
N LYS A 7 -6.98 41.38 -15.77
CA LYS A 7 -7.34 40.07 -15.15
C LYS A 7 -8.38 39.31 -15.97
N SER A 8 -9.37 40.03 -16.58
CA SER A 8 -10.37 39.42 -17.46
C SER A 8 -9.76 38.92 -18.77
N LYS A 9 -8.78 39.59 -19.33
CA LYS A 9 -8.03 39.15 -20.51
C LYS A 9 -7.17 37.95 -20.24
N ASP A 10 -6.49 37.91 -19.11
CA ASP A 10 -5.67 36.77 -18.70
C ASP A 10 -6.51 35.52 -18.47
N LYS A 11 -7.68 35.61 -17.86
CA LYS A 11 -8.62 34.50 -17.72
C LYS A 11 -9.13 34.01 -19.07
N LYS A 12 -9.48 34.88 -19.99
CA LYS A 12 -9.92 34.52 -21.36
C LYS A 12 -8.79 33.85 -22.15
N MET A 13 -7.58 34.33 -22.04
CA MET A 13 -6.41 33.74 -22.69
C MET A 13 -6.11 32.33 -22.13
N SER A 14 -6.24 32.13 -20.83
CA SER A 14 -6.09 30.83 -20.18
C SER A 14 -7.14 29.84 -20.67
N TYR A 15 -8.41 30.24 -20.77
CA TYR A 15 -9.47 29.38 -21.32
C TYR A 15 -9.29 29.10 -22.81
N GLN A 16 -8.82 30.06 -23.59
CA GLN A 16 -8.52 29.83 -25.00
C GLN A 16 -7.35 28.91 -25.25
N ILE A 17 -6.32 29.01 -24.45
CA ILE A 17 -5.16 28.08 -24.51
C ILE A 17 -5.60 26.67 -24.14
N ILE A 18 -6.39 26.50 -23.09
CA ILE A 18 -6.95 25.20 -22.67
C ILE A 18 -7.86 24.65 -23.77
N SER A 19 -8.75 25.51 -24.36
CA SER A 19 -9.63 25.12 -25.43
C SER A 19 -8.89 24.74 -26.71
N LEU A 20 -7.80 25.42 -27.05
CA LEU A 20 -6.93 25.07 -28.17
C LEU A 20 -6.18 23.75 -27.94
N LEU A 21 -5.71 23.51 -26.76
CA LEU A 21 -5.10 22.25 -26.36
C LEU A 21 -6.13 21.10 -26.43
N PHE A 22 -7.37 21.35 -26.05
CA PHE A 22 -8.45 20.39 -26.14
C PHE A 22 -8.97 20.17 -27.58
N GLY A 23 -8.86 21.17 -28.45
CA GLY A 23 -9.40 21.12 -29.81
C GLY A 23 -8.42 20.70 -30.89
N SER A 24 -7.12 20.60 -30.65
CA SER A 24 -6.09 20.48 -31.69
C SER A 24 -5.51 19.07 -31.88
N GLY A 25 -6.11 18.04 -31.35
CA GLY A 25 -5.58 16.66 -31.46
C GLY A 25 -4.35 16.36 -30.64
N ILE A 26 -3.70 17.37 -30.06
CA ILE A 26 -2.61 17.22 -29.09
C ILE A 26 -3.10 16.44 -27.86
N LEU A 27 -4.36 16.57 -27.53
CA LEU A 27 -4.99 15.84 -26.44
C LEU A 27 -5.07 14.34 -26.71
N ILE A 28 -5.30 13.92 -27.95
CA ILE A 28 -5.36 12.51 -28.32
C ILE A 28 -3.97 11.87 -28.14
N THR A 29 -2.91 12.56 -28.60
CA THR A 29 -1.53 12.09 -28.47
C THR A 29 -1.02 12.20 -27.03
N GLY A 30 -1.30 13.31 -26.36
CA GLY A 30 -0.98 13.52 -24.96
C GLY A 30 -1.77 12.62 -24.01
N GLY A 31 -3.07 12.40 -24.30
CA GLY A 31 -3.93 11.48 -23.57
C GLY A 31 -3.44 10.03 -23.64
N LYS A 32 -3.05 9.56 -24.82
CA LYS A 32 -2.46 8.23 -24.99
C LYS A 32 -1.16 8.09 -24.21
N TYR A 33 -0.30 9.09 -24.21
CA TYR A 33 0.94 9.10 -23.45
C TYR A 33 0.69 9.09 -21.92
N ILE A 34 -0.24 9.89 -21.45
CA ILE A 34 -0.63 9.95 -20.02
C ILE A 34 -1.22 8.61 -19.58
N VAL A 35 -2.15 8.05 -20.34
CA VAL A 35 -2.75 6.73 -20.04
C VAL A 35 -1.70 5.64 -20.02
N LYS A 36 -0.79 5.61 -20.98
CA LYS A 36 0.32 4.66 -21.02
C LYS A 36 1.24 4.78 -19.83
N ARG A 37 1.51 6.01 -19.36
CA ARG A 37 2.34 6.27 -18.19
C ARG A 37 1.63 5.91 -16.88
N ILE A 38 0.33 6.16 -16.78
CA ILE A 38 -0.50 5.76 -15.63
C ILE A 38 -0.55 4.23 -15.55
N ASN A 39 -0.81 3.53 -16.63
CA ASN A 39 -0.83 2.07 -16.67
C ASN A 39 0.52 1.47 -16.25
N LYS A 40 1.63 2.07 -16.69
CA LYS A 40 2.97 1.64 -16.28
C LYS A 40 3.23 1.88 -14.79
N THR A 41 2.74 2.99 -14.23
CA THR A 41 2.84 3.32 -12.81
C THR A 41 1.97 2.38 -11.97
N GLU A 42 0.74 2.10 -12.38
CA GLU A 42 -0.16 1.13 -11.73
C GLU A 42 0.45 -0.27 -11.70
N SER A 43 1.03 -0.73 -12.80
CA SER A 43 1.71 -2.02 -12.90
C SER A 43 2.90 -2.11 -11.95
N LYS A 44 3.70 -1.05 -11.83
CA LYS A 44 4.81 -0.97 -10.88
C LYS A 44 4.32 -0.96 -9.43
N THR A 45 3.26 -0.22 -9.14
CA THR A 45 2.65 -0.14 -7.82
C THR A 45 2.09 -1.50 -7.41
N GLU A 46 1.42 -2.18 -8.31
CA GLU A 46 0.92 -3.54 -8.09
C GLU A 46 2.08 -4.51 -7.81
N ALA A 47 3.15 -4.46 -8.58
CA ALA A 47 4.33 -5.30 -8.36
C ALA A 47 4.97 -5.04 -7.00
N VAL A 48 5.06 -3.78 -6.58
CA VAL A 48 5.57 -3.40 -5.24
C VAL A 48 4.66 -3.95 -4.15
N CYS A 49 3.35 -3.81 -4.28
CA CYS A 49 2.38 -4.34 -3.31
C CYS A 49 2.49 -5.86 -3.19
N LEU A 50 2.58 -6.58 -4.29
CA LEU A 50 2.76 -8.03 -4.29
C LEU A 50 4.09 -8.44 -3.68
N GLY A 51 5.16 -7.70 -3.95
CA GLY A 51 6.47 -7.92 -3.36
C GLY A 51 6.49 -7.69 -1.86
N VAL A 52 5.88 -6.61 -1.38
CA VAL A 52 5.74 -6.31 0.04
C VAL A 52 4.88 -7.38 0.72
N GLN A 53 3.80 -7.80 0.10
CA GLN A 53 2.94 -8.86 0.61
C GLN A 53 3.72 -10.17 0.78
N ALA A 54 4.53 -10.54 -0.19
CA ALA A 54 5.37 -11.74 -0.12
C ALA A 54 6.42 -11.65 0.99
N LEU A 55 7.06 -10.50 1.16
CA LEU A 55 8.03 -10.25 2.23
C LEU A 55 7.38 -10.30 3.62
N LEU A 56 6.22 -9.68 3.77
CA LEU A 56 5.46 -9.71 5.02
C LEU A 56 5.01 -11.13 5.37
N ARG A 57 4.54 -11.88 4.39
CA ARG A 57 4.16 -13.28 4.56
C ARG A 57 5.33 -14.10 5.08
N ASP A 58 6.47 -13.98 4.44
CA ASP A 58 7.68 -14.70 4.84
C ASP A 58 8.09 -14.32 6.28
N ARG A 59 8.07 -13.05 6.60
CA ARG A 59 8.42 -12.56 7.93
C ARG A 59 7.43 -13.02 9.00
N LEU A 60 6.13 -13.03 8.69
CA LEU A 60 5.10 -13.54 9.59
C LEU A 60 5.30 -15.02 9.89
N ILE A 61 5.59 -15.81 8.88
CA ILE A 61 5.86 -17.26 9.04
C ILE A 61 7.11 -17.49 9.89
N GLN A 62 8.19 -16.77 9.62
CA GLN A 62 9.43 -16.87 10.38
C GLN A 62 9.23 -16.47 11.85
N THR A 63 8.50 -15.39 12.09
CA THR A 63 8.19 -14.90 13.43
C THR A 63 7.35 -15.92 14.20
N TYR A 64 6.33 -16.47 13.57
CA TYR A 64 5.52 -17.53 14.16
C TYR A 64 6.35 -18.75 14.52
N ASN A 65 7.16 -19.25 13.60
CA ASN A 65 8.02 -20.41 13.85
C ASN A 65 8.97 -20.15 15.00
N HIS A 66 9.58 -18.99 15.05
CA HIS A 66 10.51 -18.61 16.11
C HIS A 66 9.87 -18.67 17.50
N TYR A 67 8.71 -18.04 17.66
CA TYR A 67 8.03 -18.01 18.97
C TYR A 67 7.27 -19.30 19.27
N SER A 68 6.78 -20.00 18.26
CA SER A 68 6.21 -21.34 18.42
C SER A 68 7.23 -22.31 18.98
N ASP A 69 8.47 -22.28 18.49
CA ASP A 69 9.57 -23.10 18.99
C ASP A 69 9.94 -22.74 20.42
N LYS A 70 9.88 -21.46 20.78
CA LYS A 70 10.07 -21.01 22.16
C LYS A 70 8.93 -21.39 23.09
N GLY A 71 7.73 -21.58 22.56
CA GLY A 71 6.52 -21.87 23.30
C GLY A 71 5.83 -20.68 23.91
N TYR A 72 6.30 -19.46 23.68
CA TYR A 72 5.68 -18.22 24.15
C TYR A 72 6.06 -17.06 23.25
N ALA A 73 5.23 -16.01 23.26
CA ALA A 73 5.48 -14.77 22.54
C ALA A 73 5.28 -13.59 23.48
N PRO A 74 6.35 -12.84 23.82
CA PRO A 74 6.23 -11.66 24.66
C PRO A 74 5.35 -10.58 24.03
N ILE A 75 4.88 -9.63 24.83
CA ILE A 75 3.94 -8.61 24.37
C ILE A 75 4.49 -7.80 23.19
N TYR A 76 5.78 -7.44 23.19
CA TYR A 76 6.38 -6.71 22.08
C TYR A 76 6.39 -7.52 20.77
N ALA A 77 6.55 -8.84 20.86
CA ALA A 77 6.50 -9.73 19.71
C ALA A 77 5.07 -9.82 19.16
N ARG A 78 4.08 -9.84 20.04
CA ARG A 78 2.66 -9.80 19.64
C ARG A 78 2.30 -8.51 18.95
N GLU A 79 2.70 -7.38 19.48
CA GLU A 79 2.44 -6.08 18.88
C GLU A 79 3.08 -5.97 17.50
N ASN A 80 4.31 -6.41 17.37
CA ASN A 80 5.03 -6.41 16.10
C ASN A 80 4.38 -7.34 15.07
N PHE A 81 4.02 -8.55 15.48
CA PHE A 81 3.33 -9.52 14.62
C PHE A 81 1.98 -8.97 14.17
N GLU A 82 1.19 -8.43 15.09
CA GLU A 82 -0.12 -7.86 14.80
C GLU A 82 0.00 -6.71 13.79
N ASN A 83 0.96 -5.82 13.95
CA ASN A 83 1.22 -4.74 13.02
C ASN A 83 1.56 -5.27 11.62
N MET A 84 2.47 -6.22 11.52
CA MET A 84 2.81 -6.84 10.24
C MET A 84 1.61 -7.55 9.61
N TYR A 85 0.83 -8.27 10.41
CA TYR A 85 -0.36 -8.96 9.95
C TYR A 85 -1.41 -8.00 9.40
N GLN A 86 -1.67 -6.87 10.09
CA GLN A 86 -2.63 -5.87 9.63
C GLN A 86 -2.20 -5.26 8.29
N GLN A 87 -0.92 -4.97 8.12
CA GLN A 87 -0.40 -4.49 6.84
C GLN A 87 -0.52 -5.55 5.74
N TYR A 88 -0.19 -6.78 6.06
CA TYR A 88 -0.34 -7.92 5.15
C TYR A 88 -1.79 -8.11 4.71
N HIS A 89 -2.71 -8.11 5.67
CA HIS A 89 -4.14 -8.31 5.44
C HIS A 89 -4.76 -7.19 4.59
N SER A 90 -4.29 -5.94 4.77
CA SER A 90 -4.76 -4.80 3.98
C SER A 90 -4.34 -4.88 2.50
N LEU A 91 -3.29 -5.63 2.19
CA LEU A 91 -2.82 -5.83 0.80
C LEU A 91 -3.57 -6.94 0.06
N GLY A 92 -4.28 -7.81 0.77
CA GLY A 92 -5.06 -8.89 0.17
C GLY A 92 -5.48 -9.93 1.20
N LYS A 93 -6.50 -10.72 0.86
CA LYS A 93 -6.98 -11.79 1.74
C LYS A 93 -6.19 -13.07 1.53
N ASN A 94 -5.75 -13.70 2.63
CA ASN A 94 -5.09 -15.01 2.59
C ASN A 94 -5.45 -15.82 3.84
N GLY A 95 -6.26 -16.86 3.68
CA GLY A 95 -6.75 -17.70 4.77
C GLY A 95 -5.68 -18.45 5.53
N VAL A 96 -4.53 -18.77 4.90
CA VAL A 96 -3.40 -19.44 5.57
C VAL A 96 -2.77 -18.53 6.63
N MET A 97 -2.63 -17.25 6.31
CA MET A 97 -2.08 -16.28 7.27
C MET A 97 -3.07 -15.99 8.40
N ASP A 98 -4.36 -16.05 8.15
CA ASP A 98 -5.39 -15.92 9.18
C ASP A 98 -5.28 -17.05 10.22
N ASP A 99 -5.03 -18.26 9.78
CA ASP A 99 -4.80 -19.43 10.67
C ASP A 99 -3.52 -19.25 11.51
N ILE A 100 -2.44 -18.80 10.90
CA ILE A 100 -1.17 -18.51 11.60
C ILE A 100 -1.36 -17.38 12.62
N HIS A 101 -2.14 -16.35 12.27
CA HIS A 101 -2.47 -15.26 13.17
C HIS A 101 -3.21 -15.75 14.42
N GLU A 102 -4.22 -16.60 14.26
CA GLU A 102 -4.95 -17.20 15.36
C GLU A 102 -4.04 -18.08 16.24
N LYS A 103 -3.21 -18.89 15.63
CA LYS A 103 -2.24 -19.73 16.35
C LYS A 103 -1.21 -18.90 17.11
N PHE A 104 -0.76 -17.80 16.54
CA PHE A 104 0.17 -16.89 17.21
C PHE A 104 -0.46 -16.21 18.42
N LYS A 105 -1.70 -15.76 18.30
CA LYS A 105 -2.45 -15.18 19.43
C LYS A 105 -2.69 -16.17 20.56
N ALA A 106 -2.73 -17.45 20.25
CA ALA A 106 -2.92 -18.50 21.25
C ALA A 106 -1.64 -18.83 22.06
N LEU A 107 -0.49 -18.33 21.63
CA LEU A 107 0.77 -18.53 22.36
C LEU A 107 0.73 -17.79 23.70
N PRO A 108 1.28 -18.37 24.78
CA PRO A 108 1.41 -17.66 26.07
C PRO A 108 2.29 -16.42 25.94
N LEU A 109 2.05 -15.43 26.80
CA LEU A 109 2.85 -14.20 26.87
C LEU A 109 4.19 -14.43 27.58
N GLU A 110 4.22 -15.41 28.47
CA GLU A 110 5.39 -15.73 29.28
C GLU A 110 5.71 -17.22 29.13
N PRO A 111 6.98 -17.62 29.33
CA PRO A 111 7.31 -19.03 29.31
C PRO A 111 6.51 -19.74 30.39
N LEU A 112 5.97 -20.92 30.02
CA LEU A 112 5.37 -21.79 31.00
C LEU A 112 6.45 -22.22 31.98
N ASP A 113 6.27 -21.92 33.28
CA ASP A 113 7.18 -22.41 34.31
C ASP A 113 7.26 -23.93 34.18
N LYS A 114 8.45 -24.42 33.91
CA LYS A 114 8.70 -25.83 34.05
C LYS A 114 8.66 -26.08 35.56
N GLU A 115 7.55 -26.55 36.05
CA GLU A 115 7.51 -27.12 37.38
C GLU A 115 8.58 -28.26 37.41
N GLU A 116 9.61 -27.99 38.13
CA GLU A 116 10.60 -29.03 38.45
C GLU A 116 10.02 -30.08 39.39
#